data_cafbc17c4688bb2c60a64d3a9e48e834
#
_entry.id   cafbc17c4688bb2c60a64d3a9e48e834
#
_cell.length_a   1.000
_cell.length_b   1.000
_cell.length_c   1.000
_cell.angle_alpha   90.00
_cell.angle_beta   90.00
_cell.angle_gamma   90.00
#
_symmetry.space_group_name_H-M   'P 1'
#
loop_
_entity.id
_entity.type
_entity.pdbx_description
1 polymer ?
#
loop_
_entity_poly.entity_id
_entity_poly.type
_entity_poly.pdbx_seq_one_letter_code
_entity_poly.pdbx_strand_id
1 'polypeptide(L)'
;MIKQRKIELLAPAKNLECGIEAINHGADAVYIGAPKFGARAAAVNSLEDIEALVQHAHLYHARIYVTVNTILKEEELKETEEMIHALYRIGVDALIVQDMGITKLNLPPIPLHASTQMDNRTPEKVKFLWEAGFRQVVLARELSLREIKKIHENCPEVPLEVFVHGALCVSYSGQCYVSQACFGRSANRGECAQFCRLPFSLVDADGKVIVKDKHLLSLKDMNQSDELEQLLDAGASSFKIEGRLKDVSYVKNVTAAYRQKLDAIFARRPEYVRASSGTCNFEFKPQLDKSFSRGFTHYFLHGRDKEIFSFDTPKSLGEEMGTVKEIRGNYLTVAGLKSFNNGDGVCYIDEQGRLQGFRINRVDSNKLYPQEMPRIKPRTTLYRNFDQEFERVLSRKSAERKIAVRMLLADHHSGFSLTLTDEDDNSVTITLPREKELARTPQTDNLKTQLSKLGNTPFEAKEIEISFTDNWFLPASVLADFRRQAIDRLITARRINYRQELSVWKSTNHAFPQTTLTYLGNVMNTRAASFYQEHGVQQVAAAYEKEAVEDAVLMFCKHCLRYSMGWCPIHQRVRSPYKEPYYLVSNDGKRFRLEFDCKNCQMKVKAAQ
;
A
#
# COMPACT_ATOMS: atom_id res chain seq x y z
N MET A 1 -23.21 -16.27 18.32
CA MET A 1 -22.64 -15.85 17.02
C MET A 1 -21.22 -15.32 17.28
N ILE A 2 -20.23 -15.77 16.52
CA ILE A 2 -18.85 -15.23 16.60
C ILE A 2 -18.91 -13.79 16.11
N LYS A 3 -18.40 -12.83 16.90
CA LYS A 3 -18.30 -11.44 16.46
C LYS A 3 -17.28 -11.35 15.34
N GLN A 4 -17.73 -11.11 14.11
CA GLN A 4 -16.87 -10.99 12.95
C GLN A 4 -16.10 -9.69 12.96
N ARG A 5 -14.81 -9.74 12.62
CA ARG A 5 -13.93 -8.60 12.43
C ARG A 5 -13.69 -8.37 10.92
N LYS A 6 -14.08 -7.19 10.42
CA LYS A 6 -13.81 -6.80 9.05
C LYS A 6 -12.31 -6.50 8.88
N ILE A 7 -11.73 -7.10 7.85
CA ILE A 7 -10.31 -6.95 7.50
C ILE A 7 -10.19 -6.27 6.15
N GLU A 8 -9.36 -5.24 6.12
CA GLU A 8 -9.16 -4.37 4.96
C GLU A 8 -7.80 -4.62 4.30
N LEU A 9 -7.80 -4.85 2.99
CA LEU A 9 -6.62 -4.78 2.14
C LEU A 9 -6.58 -3.41 1.48
N LEU A 10 -5.62 -2.57 1.87
CA LEU A 10 -5.48 -1.19 1.41
C LEU A 10 -4.38 -1.09 0.36
N ALA A 11 -4.77 -0.87 -0.89
CA ALA A 11 -3.85 -0.78 -2.03
C ALA A 11 -3.51 0.66 -2.41
N PRO A 12 -2.31 0.92 -2.98
CA PRO A 12 -1.91 2.23 -3.46
C PRO A 12 -2.48 2.53 -4.84
N ALA A 13 -2.78 3.80 -5.12
CA ALA A 13 -3.03 4.28 -6.47
C ALA A 13 -2.15 5.50 -6.80
N LYS A 14 -1.47 5.44 -7.94
CA LYS A 14 -0.77 6.56 -8.53
C LYS A 14 -1.75 7.48 -9.26
N ASN A 15 -2.73 6.90 -9.93
CA ASN A 15 -3.74 7.55 -10.76
C ASN A 15 -5.03 6.72 -10.76
N LEU A 16 -6.05 7.18 -11.47
CA LEU A 16 -7.36 6.54 -11.62
C LEU A 16 -7.24 5.07 -12.08
N GLU A 17 -6.44 4.79 -13.12
CA GLU A 17 -6.25 3.43 -13.65
C GLU A 17 -5.73 2.47 -12.58
N CYS A 18 -4.67 2.87 -11.86
CA CYS A 18 -4.13 2.07 -10.75
C CYS A 18 -5.18 1.80 -9.66
N GLY A 19 -6.03 2.79 -9.36
CA GLY A 19 -7.09 2.65 -8.36
C GLY A 19 -8.18 1.68 -8.79
N ILE A 20 -8.67 1.78 -10.02
CA ILE A 20 -9.66 0.86 -10.59
C ILE A 20 -9.11 -0.57 -10.59
N GLU A 21 -7.87 -0.74 -11.06
CA GLU A 21 -7.26 -2.07 -11.12
C GLU A 21 -6.95 -2.64 -9.72
N ALA A 22 -6.64 -1.81 -8.72
CA ALA A 22 -6.54 -2.26 -7.33
C ALA A 22 -7.86 -2.85 -6.83
N ILE A 23 -8.98 -2.17 -7.07
CA ILE A 23 -10.32 -2.66 -6.70
C ILE A 23 -10.65 -3.96 -7.43
N ASN A 24 -10.42 -4.03 -8.74
CA ASN A 24 -10.68 -5.21 -9.56
C ASN A 24 -9.84 -6.42 -9.13
N HIS A 25 -8.63 -6.17 -8.58
CA HIS A 25 -7.72 -7.20 -8.07
C HIS A 25 -7.87 -7.49 -6.57
N GLY A 26 -8.94 -6.96 -5.94
CA GLY A 26 -9.37 -7.38 -4.60
C GLY A 26 -9.00 -6.46 -3.45
N ALA A 27 -8.62 -5.21 -3.70
CA ALA A 27 -8.49 -4.23 -2.64
C ALA A 27 -9.86 -3.93 -2.00
N ASP A 28 -9.89 -3.82 -0.67
CA ASP A 28 -11.04 -3.39 0.11
C ASP A 28 -11.07 -1.87 0.26
N ALA A 29 -9.90 -1.25 0.15
CA ALA A 29 -9.75 0.20 0.08
C ALA A 29 -8.57 0.59 -0.81
N VAL A 30 -8.59 1.81 -1.32
CA VAL A 30 -7.51 2.40 -2.11
C VAL A 30 -7.12 3.74 -1.51
N TYR A 31 -5.81 3.98 -1.37
CA TYR A 31 -5.33 5.31 -1.01
C TYR A 31 -4.64 6.00 -2.19
N ILE A 32 -5.04 7.24 -2.43
CA ILE A 32 -4.62 8.05 -3.57
C ILE A 32 -4.14 9.43 -3.09
N GLY A 33 -3.26 10.07 -3.86
CA GLY A 33 -2.81 11.43 -3.56
C GLY A 33 -3.89 12.47 -3.82
N ALA A 34 -4.04 13.43 -2.92
CA ALA A 34 -4.85 14.62 -3.15
C ALA A 34 -4.32 15.45 -4.34
N PRO A 35 -5.11 16.38 -4.88
CA PRO A 35 -4.63 17.36 -5.86
C PRO A 35 -3.42 18.15 -5.37
N LYS A 36 -3.31 18.37 -4.05
CA LYS A 36 -2.17 19.02 -3.36
C LYS A 36 -1.94 18.38 -1.99
N PHE A 37 -0.80 18.70 -1.34
CA PHE A 37 -0.49 18.35 0.06
C PHE A 37 -0.40 16.87 0.41
N GLY A 38 -0.13 16.01 -0.58
CA GLY A 38 0.19 14.61 -0.38
C GLY A 38 1.69 14.34 -0.23
N ALA A 39 2.11 13.37 0.61
CA ALA A 39 3.52 13.02 0.86
C ALA A 39 4.27 12.42 -0.36
N ARG A 40 3.73 12.57 -1.56
CA ARG A 40 4.36 12.23 -2.86
C ARG A 40 3.90 13.26 -3.89
N ALA A 41 4.60 14.37 -3.98
CA ALA A 41 4.27 15.47 -4.89
C ALA A 41 4.16 15.06 -6.38
N ALA A 42 4.81 13.96 -6.78
CA ALA A 42 4.74 13.42 -8.14
C ALA A 42 3.49 12.57 -8.45
N ALA A 43 2.58 12.34 -7.48
CA ALA A 43 1.35 11.56 -7.67
C ALA A 43 0.13 12.43 -7.34
N VAL A 44 -0.07 13.48 -8.13
CA VAL A 44 -1.21 14.40 -8.03
C VAL A 44 -2.35 13.89 -8.91
N ASN A 45 -3.58 13.96 -8.38
CA ASN A 45 -4.79 13.52 -9.10
C ASN A 45 -5.83 14.64 -9.10
N SER A 46 -6.62 14.75 -10.17
CA SER A 46 -7.72 15.71 -10.22
C SER A 46 -8.90 15.27 -9.35
N LEU A 47 -9.80 16.19 -9.02
CA LEU A 47 -11.03 15.84 -8.29
C LEU A 47 -11.92 14.91 -9.13
N GLU A 48 -11.97 15.10 -10.43
CA GLU A 48 -12.74 14.28 -11.38
C GLU A 48 -12.24 12.84 -11.42
N ASP A 49 -10.91 12.62 -11.43
CA ASP A 49 -10.32 11.28 -11.35
C ASP A 49 -10.63 10.59 -10.03
N ILE A 50 -10.56 11.34 -8.92
CA ILE A 50 -10.90 10.81 -7.59
C ILE A 50 -12.39 10.47 -7.51
N GLU A 51 -13.28 11.31 -8.05
CA GLU A 51 -14.71 11.05 -8.09
C GLU A 51 -15.04 9.79 -8.91
N ALA A 52 -14.43 9.64 -10.09
CA ALA A 52 -14.60 8.45 -10.91
C ALA A 52 -14.14 7.18 -10.17
N LEU A 53 -13.04 7.27 -9.41
CA LEU A 53 -12.54 6.17 -8.58
C LEU A 53 -13.51 5.86 -7.43
N VAL A 54 -14.05 6.86 -6.75
CA VAL A 54 -15.07 6.71 -5.69
C VAL A 54 -16.30 5.99 -6.23
N GLN A 55 -16.83 6.41 -7.37
CA GLN A 55 -17.99 5.78 -8.01
C GLN A 55 -17.75 4.30 -8.36
N HIS A 56 -16.54 3.97 -8.83
CA HIS A 56 -16.17 2.58 -9.11
C HIS A 56 -16.03 1.76 -7.81
N ALA A 57 -15.37 2.32 -6.79
CA ALA A 57 -15.12 1.63 -5.52
C ALA A 57 -16.42 1.35 -4.74
N HIS A 58 -17.31 2.33 -4.64
CA HIS A 58 -18.57 2.21 -3.90
C HIS A 58 -19.50 1.15 -4.49
N LEU A 59 -19.37 0.82 -5.78
CA LEU A 59 -20.08 -0.30 -6.39
C LEU A 59 -19.76 -1.64 -5.69
N TYR A 60 -18.52 -1.79 -5.19
CA TYR A 60 -18.05 -2.97 -4.46
C TYR A 60 -18.01 -2.75 -2.94
N HIS A 61 -18.61 -1.70 -2.41
CA HIS A 61 -18.48 -1.26 -1.02
C HIS A 61 -17.02 -1.12 -0.57
N ALA A 62 -16.09 -0.90 -1.52
CA ALA A 62 -14.71 -0.56 -1.25
C ALA A 62 -14.58 0.94 -0.97
N ARG A 63 -13.55 1.34 -0.22
CA ARG A 63 -13.37 2.71 0.28
C ARG A 63 -12.24 3.44 -0.45
N ILE A 64 -12.35 4.77 -0.53
CA ILE A 64 -11.31 5.63 -1.06
C ILE A 64 -10.80 6.57 0.02
N TYR A 65 -9.49 6.49 0.29
CA TYR A 65 -8.79 7.35 1.23
C TYR A 65 -7.87 8.31 0.48
N VAL A 66 -7.98 9.59 0.79
CA VAL A 66 -7.13 10.60 0.16
C VAL A 66 -6.05 11.05 1.14
N THR A 67 -4.79 11.06 0.67
CA THR A 67 -3.67 11.48 1.50
C THR A 67 -3.48 12.99 1.46
N VAL A 68 -3.64 13.64 2.62
CA VAL A 68 -3.32 15.03 2.93
C VAL A 68 -2.30 15.00 4.07
N ASN A 69 -1.18 14.30 3.84
CA ASN A 69 -0.27 13.88 4.89
C ASN A 69 1.13 14.51 4.79
N THR A 70 1.14 15.79 4.48
CA THR A 70 2.30 16.68 4.63
C THR A 70 2.07 17.65 5.77
N ILE A 71 3.14 18.23 6.33
CA ILE A 71 3.05 19.41 7.19
C ILE A 71 2.66 20.62 6.35
N LEU A 72 1.79 21.48 6.87
CA LEU A 72 1.20 22.59 6.15
C LEU A 72 1.77 23.93 6.64
N LYS A 73 2.05 24.82 5.72
CA LYS A 73 2.33 26.22 6.05
C LYS A 73 1.06 26.96 6.43
N GLU A 74 1.21 28.10 7.10
CA GLU A 74 0.06 28.94 7.53
C GLU A 74 -0.82 29.35 6.34
N GLU A 75 -0.21 29.77 5.25
CA GLU A 75 -0.88 30.22 4.03
C GLU A 75 -1.62 29.09 3.28
N GLU A 76 -1.27 27.83 3.52
CA GLU A 76 -1.87 26.65 2.85
C GLU A 76 -3.15 26.15 3.55
N LEU A 77 -3.41 26.57 4.79
CA LEU A 77 -4.52 26.07 5.60
C LEU A 77 -5.89 26.31 4.98
N LYS A 78 -6.12 27.50 4.42
CA LYS A 78 -7.40 27.84 3.78
C LYS A 78 -7.65 27.00 2.54
N GLU A 79 -6.67 26.87 1.67
CA GLU A 79 -6.77 26.04 0.46
C GLU A 79 -6.97 24.55 0.82
N THR A 80 -6.33 24.09 1.90
CA THR A 80 -6.52 22.73 2.42
C THR A 80 -7.95 22.50 2.88
N GLU A 81 -8.55 23.45 3.60
CA GLU A 81 -9.95 23.37 4.03
C GLU A 81 -10.91 23.29 2.85
N GLU A 82 -10.75 24.16 1.84
CA GLU A 82 -11.56 24.17 0.62
C GLU A 82 -11.45 22.83 -0.14
N MET A 83 -10.23 22.29 -0.26
CA MET A 83 -9.97 20.99 -0.87
C MET A 83 -10.63 19.84 -0.10
N ILE A 84 -10.56 19.84 1.24
CA ILE A 84 -11.21 18.81 2.08
C ILE A 84 -12.73 18.82 1.88
N HIS A 85 -13.36 20.00 1.81
CA HIS A 85 -14.77 20.10 1.49
C HIS A 85 -15.11 19.57 0.09
N ALA A 86 -14.26 19.82 -0.90
CA ALA A 86 -14.45 19.27 -2.24
C ALA A 86 -14.35 17.74 -2.25
N LEU A 87 -13.34 17.16 -1.57
CA LEU A 87 -13.15 15.71 -1.43
C LEU A 87 -14.35 15.04 -0.73
N TYR A 88 -14.88 15.66 0.31
CA TYR A 88 -16.09 15.18 0.99
C TYR A 88 -17.30 15.15 0.05
N ARG A 89 -17.53 16.22 -0.72
CA ARG A 89 -18.68 16.30 -1.66
C ARG A 89 -18.66 15.24 -2.74
N ILE A 90 -17.48 14.83 -3.21
CA ILE A 90 -17.34 13.76 -4.21
C ILE A 90 -17.35 12.36 -3.62
N GLY A 91 -17.53 12.23 -2.30
CA GLY A 91 -17.75 10.95 -1.64
C GLY A 91 -16.50 10.24 -1.14
N VAL A 92 -15.37 10.93 -0.92
CA VAL A 92 -14.16 10.35 -0.31
C VAL A 92 -14.46 9.86 1.11
N ASP A 93 -14.06 8.63 1.46
CA ASP A 93 -14.45 7.96 2.69
C ASP A 93 -13.62 8.39 3.92
N ALA A 94 -12.36 8.73 3.74
CA ALA A 94 -11.51 9.27 4.82
C ALA A 94 -10.29 10.01 4.27
N LEU A 95 -9.68 10.82 5.14
CA LEU A 95 -8.41 11.49 4.88
C LEU A 95 -7.30 10.87 5.72
N ILE A 96 -6.16 10.59 5.11
CA ILE A 96 -4.93 10.20 5.82
C ILE A 96 -4.12 11.48 6.05
N VAL A 97 -3.99 11.92 7.30
CA VAL A 97 -3.42 13.23 7.64
C VAL A 97 -2.20 13.12 8.56
N GLN A 98 -1.33 14.14 8.52
CA GLN A 98 -0.18 14.28 9.40
C GLN A 98 -0.27 15.54 10.26
N ASP A 99 -0.63 16.68 9.68
CA ASP A 99 -0.63 17.98 10.33
C ASP A 99 -1.83 18.14 11.28
N MET A 100 -1.56 18.34 12.56
CA MET A 100 -2.63 18.51 13.55
C MET A 100 -3.38 19.83 13.38
N GLY A 101 -2.86 20.79 12.63
CA GLY A 101 -3.58 22.02 12.26
C GLY A 101 -4.84 21.76 11.45
N ILE A 102 -4.90 20.65 10.71
CA ILE A 102 -6.11 20.22 9.99
C ILE A 102 -7.29 20.04 10.94
N THR A 103 -7.07 19.54 12.14
CA THR A 103 -8.12 19.32 13.14
C THR A 103 -8.76 20.60 13.66
N LYS A 104 -8.14 21.76 13.39
CA LYS A 104 -8.62 23.10 13.76
C LYS A 104 -9.28 23.84 12.59
N LEU A 105 -9.42 23.20 11.45
CA LEU A 105 -10.19 23.72 10.32
C LEU A 105 -11.68 23.44 10.51
N ASN A 106 -12.52 24.13 9.74
CA ASN A 106 -13.94 23.83 9.67
C ASN A 106 -14.16 22.60 8.78
N LEU A 107 -14.03 21.40 9.36
CA LEU A 107 -14.09 20.14 8.64
C LEU A 107 -15.53 19.69 8.39
N PRO A 108 -15.83 19.13 7.19
CA PRO A 108 -17.04 18.34 7.00
C PRO A 108 -16.97 17.05 7.83
N PRO A 109 -18.06 16.29 8.00
CA PRO A 109 -18.06 15.08 8.82
C PRO A 109 -17.32 13.90 8.14
N ILE A 110 -16.06 14.11 7.79
CA ILE A 110 -15.17 13.13 7.14
C ILE A 110 -14.24 12.49 8.17
N PRO A 111 -14.08 11.15 8.20
CA PRO A 111 -13.14 10.47 9.07
C PRO A 111 -11.67 10.87 8.80
N LEU A 112 -10.90 11.04 9.87
CA LEU A 112 -9.46 11.25 9.80
C LEU A 112 -8.70 10.00 10.24
N HIS A 113 -7.74 9.55 9.43
CA HIS A 113 -6.81 8.48 9.75
C HIS A 113 -5.43 9.07 10.05
N ALA A 114 -4.85 8.68 11.18
CA ALA A 114 -3.54 9.16 11.59
C ALA A 114 -2.44 8.53 10.73
N SER A 115 -1.75 9.34 9.93
CA SER A 115 -0.67 8.89 9.06
C SER A 115 0.51 8.28 9.85
N THR A 116 1.21 7.32 9.25
CA THR A 116 2.51 6.85 9.77
C THR A 116 3.54 7.99 9.91
N GLN A 117 3.36 9.09 9.18
CA GLN A 117 4.18 10.29 9.29
C GLN A 117 4.08 11.00 10.66
N MET A 118 3.12 10.62 11.50
CA MET A 118 2.99 11.08 12.88
C MET A 118 3.85 10.27 13.87
N ASP A 119 4.62 9.29 13.40
CA ASP A 119 5.47 8.44 14.24
C ASP A 119 4.70 7.65 15.31
N ASN A 120 3.76 6.81 14.87
CA ASN A 120 2.84 6.06 15.73
C ASN A 120 3.48 4.74 16.20
N ARG A 121 4.25 4.77 17.29
CA ARG A 121 5.04 3.64 17.79
C ARG A 121 4.68 3.16 19.20
N THR A 122 3.92 3.93 19.95
CA THR A 122 3.64 3.61 21.37
C THR A 122 2.15 3.53 21.66
N PRO A 123 1.73 2.69 22.63
CA PRO A 123 0.33 2.62 23.04
C PRO A 123 -0.25 3.98 23.45
N GLU A 124 0.52 4.80 24.18
CA GLU A 124 0.09 6.12 24.67
C GLU A 124 -0.21 7.07 23.51
N LYS A 125 0.63 7.06 22.46
CA LYS A 125 0.41 7.86 21.25
C LYS A 125 -0.82 7.40 20.49
N VAL A 126 -0.99 6.10 20.32
CA VAL A 126 -2.14 5.51 19.60
C VAL A 126 -3.43 5.80 20.35
N LYS A 127 -3.44 5.63 21.68
CA LYS A 127 -4.58 5.94 22.53
C LYS A 127 -4.96 7.43 22.43
N PHE A 128 -3.97 8.33 22.55
CA PHE A 128 -4.19 9.75 22.40
C PHE A 128 -4.85 10.11 21.04
N LEU A 129 -4.34 9.55 19.93
CA LEU A 129 -4.88 9.83 18.61
C LEU A 129 -6.35 9.37 18.48
N TRP A 130 -6.67 8.20 19.02
CA TRP A 130 -8.05 7.71 19.06
C TRP A 130 -8.96 8.61 19.90
N GLU A 131 -8.55 8.96 21.10
CA GLU A 131 -9.27 9.84 22.01
C GLU A 131 -9.40 11.27 21.44
N ALA A 132 -8.44 11.73 20.65
CA ALA A 132 -8.51 12.99 19.92
C ALA A 132 -9.49 12.96 18.73
N GLY A 133 -9.98 11.78 18.30
CA GLY A 133 -11.03 11.66 17.28
C GLY A 133 -10.62 11.00 15.97
N PHE A 134 -9.37 10.54 15.84
CA PHE A 134 -8.96 9.73 14.67
C PHE A 134 -9.70 8.39 14.65
N ARG A 135 -10.06 7.90 13.47
CA ARG A 135 -10.81 6.67 13.28
C ARG A 135 -9.96 5.45 12.95
N GLN A 136 -8.73 5.66 12.54
CA GLN A 136 -7.74 4.61 12.23
C GLN A 136 -6.34 5.16 12.48
N VAL A 137 -5.43 4.30 12.93
CA VAL A 137 -4.03 4.68 13.19
C VAL A 137 -3.09 3.82 12.38
N VAL A 138 -2.29 4.46 11.51
CA VAL A 138 -1.26 3.79 10.71
C VAL A 138 0.01 3.65 11.55
N LEU A 139 0.34 2.44 11.94
CA LEU A 139 1.51 2.16 12.77
C LEU A 139 2.83 2.36 12.00
N ALA A 140 3.90 2.61 12.74
CA ALA A 140 5.24 2.66 12.19
C ALA A 140 5.70 1.29 11.70
N ARG A 141 6.45 1.26 10.58
CA ARG A 141 6.92 0.02 9.93
C ARG A 141 7.93 -0.77 10.76
N GLU A 142 8.58 -0.11 11.70
CA GLU A 142 9.66 -0.64 12.53
C GLU A 142 9.19 -1.51 13.70
N LEU A 143 7.87 -1.60 13.92
CA LEU A 143 7.31 -2.37 15.02
C LEU A 143 7.42 -3.87 14.80
N SER A 144 7.74 -4.59 15.86
CA SER A 144 7.66 -6.06 15.94
C SER A 144 6.22 -6.52 16.22
N LEU A 145 5.92 -7.78 15.96
CA LEU A 145 4.63 -8.41 16.32
C LEU A 145 4.28 -8.18 17.80
N ARG A 146 5.28 -8.29 18.68
CA ARG A 146 5.10 -8.07 20.13
C ARG A 146 4.69 -6.62 20.43
N GLU A 147 5.30 -5.64 19.75
CA GLU A 147 4.97 -4.22 19.94
C GLU A 147 3.59 -3.89 19.38
N ILE A 148 3.22 -4.44 18.21
CA ILE A 148 1.87 -4.29 17.62
C ILE A 148 0.82 -4.88 18.56
N LYS A 149 1.04 -6.12 19.05
CA LYS A 149 0.14 -6.78 20.01
C LYS A 149 -0.02 -5.97 21.29
N LYS A 150 1.08 -5.43 21.85
CA LYS A 150 1.04 -4.57 23.03
C LYS A 150 0.20 -3.31 22.79
N ILE A 151 0.29 -2.69 21.62
CA ILE A 151 -0.54 -1.53 21.27
C ILE A 151 -2.02 -1.94 21.24
N HIS A 152 -2.35 -3.05 20.56
CA HIS A 152 -3.73 -3.54 20.50
C HIS A 152 -4.30 -3.91 21.87
N GLU A 153 -3.54 -4.58 22.74
CA GLU A 153 -3.98 -4.94 24.08
C GLU A 153 -4.27 -3.71 24.96
N ASN A 154 -3.58 -2.59 24.74
CA ASN A 154 -3.82 -1.32 25.45
C ASN A 154 -4.92 -0.45 24.81
N CYS A 155 -5.24 -0.68 23.55
CA CYS A 155 -6.19 0.11 22.77
C CYS A 155 -6.99 -0.82 21.83
N PRO A 156 -7.78 -1.78 22.37
CA PRO A 156 -8.44 -2.83 21.57
C PRO A 156 -9.53 -2.30 20.62
N GLU A 157 -10.05 -1.11 20.91
CA GLU A 157 -11.06 -0.43 20.11
C GLU A 157 -10.50 0.28 18.88
N VAL A 158 -9.18 0.53 18.83
CA VAL A 158 -8.55 1.29 17.74
C VAL A 158 -8.30 0.41 16.53
N PRO A 159 -8.84 0.74 15.35
CA PRO A 159 -8.44 0.09 14.11
C PRO A 159 -6.98 0.38 13.78
N LEU A 160 -6.15 -0.67 13.80
CA LEU A 160 -4.72 -0.58 13.52
C LEU A 160 -4.43 -0.93 12.06
N GLU A 161 -3.76 -0.02 11.35
CA GLU A 161 -3.27 -0.21 9.99
C GLU A 161 -1.76 -0.50 10.02
N VAL A 162 -1.33 -1.57 9.35
CA VAL A 162 0.07 -1.95 9.25
C VAL A 162 0.52 -2.05 7.79
N PHE A 163 1.73 -1.61 7.49
CA PHE A 163 2.33 -1.88 6.18
C PHE A 163 2.73 -3.35 6.09
N VAL A 164 2.44 -3.95 4.93
CA VAL A 164 2.73 -5.37 4.68
C VAL A 164 3.61 -5.61 3.46
N HIS A 165 3.73 -4.64 2.53
CA HIS A 165 4.52 -4.80 1.32
C HIS A 165 5.12 -3.49 0.83
N GLY A 166 6.29 -3.59 0.16
CA GLY A 166 6.89 -2.54 -0.64
C GLY A 166 8.02 -1.78 0.04
N ALA A 167 8.34 -0.60 -0.48
CA ALA A 167 9.53 0.16 -0.11
C ALA A 167 9.55 0.60 1.35
N LEU A 168 10.71 0.41 2.00
CA LEU A 168 10.99 0.85 3.35
C LEU A 168 11.66 2.23 3.38
N CYS A 169 11.31 3.02 4.38
CA CYS A 169 12.04 4.18 4.79
C CYS A 169 13.05 3.78 5.88
N VAL A 170 14.31 4.19 5.77
CA VAL A 170 15.34 3.82 6.76
C VAL A 170 15.22 4.64 8.03
N SER A 171 14.77 5.89 7.94
CA SER A 171 14.41 6.73 9.08
C SER A 171 12.98 6.46 9.51
N TYR A 172 12.66 6.63 10.77
CA TYR A 172 11.28 6.66 11.22
C TYR A 172 10.48 7.66 10.39
N SER A 173 9.27 7.29 10.01
CA SER A 173 8.39 8.13 9.19
C SER A 173 8.11 9.46 9.91
N GLY A 174 8.19 10.58 9.18
CA GLY A 174 8.04 11.92 9.76
C GLY A 174 9.28 12.47 10.47
N GLN A 175 10.35 11.66 10.64
CA GLN A 175 11.57 12.05 11.35
C GLN A 175 12.81 11.99 10.47
N CYS A 176 12.69 12.46 9.22
CA CYS A 176 13.79 12.55 8.27
C CYS A 176 13.90 13.99 7.72
N TYR A 177 14.93 14.69 8.13
CA TYR A 177 15.18 16.09 7.79
C TYR A 177 16.35 16.29 6.83
N VAL A 178 17.05 15.20 6.46
CA VAL A 178 18.23 15.24 5.61
C VAL A 178 17.96 15.84 4.21
N SER A 179 16.76 15.60 3.67
CA SER A 179 16.37 16.18 2.38
C SER A 179 16.27 17.70 2.46
N GLN A 180 15.71 18.22 3.56
CA GLN A 180 15.64 19.67 3.80
C GLN A 180 17.03 20.26 4.02
N ALA A 181 17.82 19.63 4.90
CA ALA A 181 19.16 20.13 5.26
C ALA A 181 20.15 20.14 4.08
N CYS A 182 20.10 19.12 3.21
CA CYS A 182 21.11 18.95 2.16
C CYS A 182 20.66 19.43 0.77
N PHE A 183 19.36 19.50 0.50
CA PHE A 183 18.82 19.72 -0.85
C PHE A 183 17.72 20.80 -0.89
N GLY A 184 17.35 21.42 0.23
CA GLY A 184 16.27 22.41 0.30
C GLY A 184 14.88 21.84 -0.02
N ARG A 185 14.69 20.51 0.02
CA ARG A 185 13.44 19.83 -0.28
C ARG A 185 13.01 18.98 0.91
N SER A 186 11.79 19.16 1.42
CA SER A 186 11.36 18.46 2.61
C SER A 186 10.69 17.11 2.30
N ALA A 187 11.17 16.04 2.96
CA ALA A 187 10.50 14.74 2.93
C ALA A 187 9.12 14.78 3.63
N ASN A 188 8.95 15.65 4.64
CA ASN A 188 7.69 15.86 5.34
C ASN A 188 6.68 16.71 4.53
N ARG A 189 7.16 17.28 3.40
CA ARG A 189 6.32 18.01 2.44
C ARG A 189 6.21 17.31 1.08
N GLY A 190 6.53 16.00 1.04
CA GLY A 190 6.36 15.18 -0.16
C GLY A 190 7.53 15.17 -1.14
N GLU A 191 8.62 15.89 -0.86
CA GLU A 191 9.75 16.13 -1.78
C GLU A 191 11.03 15.42 -1.33
N CYS A 192 10.92 14.15 -0.91
CA CYS A 192 12.05 13.34 -0.47
C CYS A 192 13.13 13.22 -1.56
N ALA A 193 14.38 13.63 -1.25
CA ALA A 193 15.52 13.52 -2.15
C ALA A 193 16.10 12.10 -2.27
N GLN A 194 15.54 11.11 -1.53
CA GLN A 194 16.04 9.74 -1.48
C GLN A 194 17.53 9.62 -1.08
N PHE A 195 17.99 10.47 -0.18
CA PHE A 195 19.35 10.47 0.35
C PHE A 195 19.83 9.09 0.78
N CYS A 196 18.97 8.31 1.43
CA CYS A 196 19.27 6.94 1.86
C CYS A 196 19.53 5.94 0.71
N ARG A 197 19.34 6.35 -0.54
CA ARG A 197 19.62 5.56 -1.75
C ARG A 197 20.93 5.97 -2.44
N LEU A 198 21.58 6.99 -1.94
CA LEU A 198 22.88 7.42 -2.45
C LEU A 198 24.00 6.48 -1.97
N PRO A 199 25.11 6.37 -2.72
CA PRO A 199 26.29 5.65 -2.26
C PRO A 199 27.08 6.49 -1.25
N PHE A 200 27.65 5.81 -0.26
CA PHE A 200 28.50 6.40 0.78
C PHE A 200 29.69 5.51 1.06
N SER A 201 30.81 6.13 1.44
CA SER A 201 31.89 5.45 2.13
C SER A 201 31.70 5.57 3.64
N LEU A 202 31.90 4.48 4.38
CA LEU A 202 31.96 4.48 5.85
C LEU A 202 33.42 4.67 6.25
N VAL A 203 33.69 5.68 7.06
CA VAL A 203 35.04 5.96 7.56
C VAL A 203 35.03 6.11 9.08
N ASP A 204 36.15 5.81 9.71
CA ASP A 204 36.33 5.98 11.16
C ASP A 204 36.82 7.41 11.51
N ALA A 205 37.05 7.64 12.81
CA ALA A 205 37.50 8.93 13.33
C ALA A 205 38.86 9.38 12.77
N ASP A 206 39.74 8.45 12.43
CA ASP A 206 41.06 8.73 11.89
C ASP A 206 41.05 8.82 10.33
N GLY A 207 39.86 8.75 9.71
CA GLY A 207 39.68 8.82 8.25
C GLY A 207 39.95 7.50 7.52
N LYS A 208 40.15 6.39 8.24
CA LYS A 208 40.32 5.07 7.63
C LYS A 208 39.03 4.59 7.00
N VAL A 209 39.09 4.22 5.71
CA VAL A 209 37.94 3.71 4.99
C VAL A 209 37.61 2.27 5.45
N ILE A 210 36.41 2.08 5.95
CA ILE A 210 35.87 0.81 6.41
C ILE A 210 35.14 0.10 5.28
N VAL A 211 34.24 0.82 4.62
CA VAL A 211 33.49 0.37 3.44
C VAL A 211 33.51 1.49 2.42
N LYS A 212 33.77 1.16 1.17
CA LYS A 212 33.89 2.16 0.09
C LYS A 212 32.70 2.08 -0.85
N ASP A 213 32.08 3.23 -1.11
CA ASP A 213 31.13 3.48 -2.20
C ASP A 213 29.98 2.44 -2.26
N LYS A 214 29.24 2.30 -1.15
CA LYS A 214 28.08 1.39 -1.01
C LYS A 214 26.83 2.13 -0.57
N HIS A 215 25.67 1.59 -0.91
CA HIS A 215 24.36 2.14 -0.54
C HIS A 215 23.99 1.78 0.91
N LEU A 216 24.80 2.25 1.87
CA LEU A 216 24.81 1.80 3.29
C LEU A 216 23.50 2.05 4.05
N LEU A 217 22.66 2.96 3.58
CA LEU A 217 21.35 3.25 4.14
C LEU A 217 20.19 2.63 3.33
N SER A 218 20.51 1.91 2.23
CA SER A 218 19.48 1.31 1.38
C SER A 218 18.97 0.01 1.95
N LEU A 219 17.65 -0.09 2.14
CA LEU A 219 16.97 -1.28 2.64
C LEU A 219 16.37 -2.10 1.49
N LYS A 220 16.23 -3.40 1.71
CA LYS A 220 15.35 -4.30 0.95
C LYS A 220 13.90 -3.84 1.07
N ASP A 221 13.01 -4.37 0.24
CA ASP A 221 11.58 -4.09 0.31
C ASP A 221 10.88 -5.02 1.32
N MET A 222 9.87 -4.51 2.01
CA MET A 222 9.07 -5.28 2.95
C MET A 222 8.23 -6.31 2.21
N ASN A 223 8.15 -7.52 2.75
CA ASN A 223 7.20 -8.55 2.34
C ASN A 223 6.73 -9.34 3.57
N GLN A 224 5.47 -9.11 3.97
CA GLN A 224 4.83 -9.77 5.11
C GLN A 224 3.73 -10.73 4.64
N SER A 225 3.78 -11.17 3.38
CA SER A 225 2.70 -11.97 2.80
C SER A 225 2.49 -13.32 3.48
N ASP A 226 3.50 -13.87 4.14
CA ASP A 226 3.41 -15.12 4.91
C ASP A 226 3.10 -14.88 6.40
N GLU A 227 3.08 -13.62 6.85
CA GLU A 227 2.90 -13.21 8.23
C GLU A 227 1.49 -12.65 8.53
N LEU A 228 0.59 -12.65 7.54
CA LEU A 228 -0.72 -12.01 7.65
C LEU A 228 -1.54 -12.55 8.81
N GLU A 229 -1.53 -13.85 9.06
CA GLU A 229 -2.29 -14.46 10.15
C GLU A 229 -1.75 -14.04 11.52
N GLN A 230 -0.43 -13.98 11.69
CA GLN A 230 0.20 -13.49 12.92
C GLN A 230 -0.09 -12.00 13.17
N LEU A 231 -0.15 -11.19 12.10
CA LEU A 231 -0.52 -9.78 12.18
C LEU A 231 -2.00 -9.60 12.56
N LEU A 232 -2.91 -10.46 12.04
CA LEU A 232 -4.33 -10.51 12.45
C LEU A 232 -4.44 -10.82 13.95
N ASP A 233 -3.70 -11.81 14.43
CA ASP A 233 -3.67 -12.21 15.84
C ASP A 233 -3.02 -11.15 16.74
N ALA A 234 -2.12 -10.33 16.19
CA ALA A 234 -1.55 -9.17 16.87
C ALA A 234 -2.50 -7.95 16.90
N GLY A 235 -3.66 -8.02 16.25
CA GLY A 235 -4.70 -6.99 16.30
C GLY A 235 -4.78 -6.08 15.07
N ALA A 236 -3.95 -6.28 14.04
CA ALA A 236 -4.06 -5.50 12.80
C ALA A 236 -5.38 -5.78 12.09
N SER A 237 -6.04 -4.73 11.59
CA SER A 237 -7.32 -4.82 10.86
C SER A 237 -7.27 -4.20 9.46
N SER A 238 -6.21 -3.44 9.14
CA SER A 238 -5.97 -2.92 7.79
C SER A 238 -4.53 -3.23 7.35
N PHE A 239 -4.38 -3.82 6.17
CA PHE A 239 -3.11 -4.25 5.58
C PHE A 239 -2.75 -3.36 4.40
N LYS A 240 -1.75 -2.51 4.58
CA LYS A 240 -1.37 -1.49 3.60
C LYS A 240 -0.20 -1.92 2.72
N ILE A 241 -0.43 -1.87 1.42
CA ILE A 241 0.62 -2.03 0.40
C ILE A 241 1.23 -0.65 0.11
N GLU A 242 2.56 -0.50 0.25
CA GLU A 242 3.28 0.71 -0.19
C GLU A 242 3.48 0.68 -1.70
N GLY A 243 3.30 1.81 -2.38
CA GLY A 243 3.55 1.84 -3.83
C GLY A 243 2.87 2.94 -4.63
N ARG A 244 2.56 4.13 -4.06
CA ARG A 244 1.89 5.23 -4.79
C ARG A 244 2.61 5.75 -6.04
N LEU A 245 3.88 5.42 -6.24
CA LEU A 245 4.64 5.76 -7.45
C LEU A 245 4.85 4.56 -8.37
N LYS A 246 4.24 3.41 -8.06
CA LYS A 246 4.35 2.18 -8.85
C LYS A 246 3.38 2.19 -10.02
N ASP A 247 3.70 1.38 -11.04
CA ASP A 247 2.87 1.15 -12.20
C ASP A 247 1.67 0.24 -11.93
N VAL A 248 0.81 0.12 -12.90
CA VAL A 248 -0.42 -0.68 -12.81
C VAL A 248 -0.13 -2.18 -12.68
N SER A 249 0.93 -2.68 -13.32
CA SER A 249 1.33 -4.10 -13.23
C SER A 249 1.71 -4.48 -11.81
N TYR A 250 2.46 -3.62 -11.12
CA TYR A 250 2.79 -3.80 -9.69
C TYR A 250 1.51 -3.84 -8.85
N VAL A 251 0.59 -2.92 -9.05
CA VAL A 251 -0.66 -2.85 -8.27
C VAL A 251 -1.49 -4.12 -8.48
N LYS A 252 -1.69 -4.55 -9.73
CA LYS A 252 -2.40 -5.78 -10.08
C LYS A 252 -1.80 -7.00 -9.38
N ASN A 253 -0.50 -7.21 -9.56
CA ASN A 253 0.20 -8.40 -9.05
C ASN A 253 0.22 -8.47 -7.52
N VAL A 254 0.62 -7.37 -6.87
CA VAL A 254 0.75 -7.36 -5.41
C VAL A 254 -0.61 -7.43 -4.72
N THR A 255 -1.61 -6.67 -5.20
CA THR A 255 -2.96 -6.71 -4.62
C THR A 255 -3.58 -8.10 -4.74
N ALA A 256 -3.48 -8.74 -5.92
CA ALA A 256 -3.97 -10.10 -6.14
C ALA A 256 -3.28 -11.13 -5.23
N ALA A 257 -1.95 -11.03 -5.05
CA ALA A 257 -1.20 -11.93 -4.18
C ALA A 257 -1.68 -11.85 -2.72
N TYR A 258 -1.84 -10.65 -2.19
CA TYR A 258 -2.34 -10.44 -0.82
C TYR A 258 -3.80 -10.84 -0.69
N ARG A 259 -4.64 -10.56 -1.69
CA ARG A 259 -6.05 -10.96 -1.69
C ARG A 259 -6.21 -12.47 -1.60
N GLN A 260 -5.52 -13.22 -2.44
CA GLN A 260 -5.57 -14.68 -2.41
C GLN A 260 -5.15 -15.26 -1.05
N LYS A 261 -4.10 -14.71 -0.43
CA LYS A 261 -3.64 -15.15 0.89
C LYS A 261 -4.64 -14.83 2.00
N LEU A 262 -5.23 -13.63 1.99
CA LEU A 262 -6.27 -13.26 2.95
C LEU A 262 -7.53 -14.12 2.78
N ASP A 263 -7.98 -14.40 1.55
CA ASP A 263 -9.13 -15.26 1.30
C ASP A 263 -8.90 -16.69 1.78
N ALA A 264 -7.69 -17.23 1.61
CA ALA A 264 -7.31 -18.53 2.14
C ALA A 264 -7.32 -18.56 3.68
N ILE A 265 -6.98 -17.43 4.34
CA ILE A 265 -7.13 -17.31 5.80
C ILE A 265 -8.60 -17.27 6.19
N PHE A 266 -9.41 -16.45 5.54
CA PHE A 266 -10.86 -16.31 5.87
C PHE A 266 -11.64 -17.60 5.69
N ALA A 267 -11.26 -18.43 4.71
CA ALA A 267 -11.87 -19.74 4.50
C ALA A 267 -11.72 -20.69 5.71
N ARG A 268 -10.67 -20.54 6.54
CA ARG A 268 -10.42 -21.35 7.74
C ARG A 268 -10.62 -20.62 9.06
N ARG A 269 -10.74 -19.27 9.01
CA ARG A 269 -10.88 -18.38 10.16
C ARG A 269 -12.14 -17.50 9.99
N PRO A 270 -13.34 -18.04 10.25
CA PRO A 270 -14.62 -17.36 9.96
C PRO A 270 -14.89 -16.13 10.83
N GLU A 271 -14.09 -15.89 11.87
CA GLU A 271 -14.11 -14.65 12.65
C GLU A 271 -13.58 -13.44 11.86
N TYR A 272 -12.90 -13.67 10.74
CA TYR A 272 -12.43 -12.62 9.83
C TYR A 272 -13.25 -12.61 8.55
N VAL A 273 -13.64 -11.42 8.11
CA VAL A 273 -14.39 -11.23 6.87
C VAL A 273 -13.81 -10.06 6.07
N ARG A 274 -14.06 -10.05 4.78
CA ARG A 274 -13.72 -8.92 3.92
C ARG A 274 -14.41 -7.63 4.37
N ALA A 275 -13.71 -6.50 4.21
CA ALA A 275 -14.31 -5.18 4.42
C ALA A 275 -15.15 -4.69 3.24
N SER A 276 -15.07 -5.35 2.07
CA SER A 276 -15.78 -4.99 0.83
C SER A 276 -16.43 -6.21 0.17
N SER A 277 -17.28 -5.98 -0.84
CA SER A 277 -18.09 -7.00 -1.50
C SER A 277 -17.43 -7.57 -2.77
N GLY A 278 -17.89 -8.72 -3.21
CA GLY A 278 -17.52 -9.38 -4.45
C GLY A 278 -16.29 -10.27 -4.34
N THR A 279 -16.24 -11.28 -5.21
CA THR A 279 -15.13 -12.24 -5.34
C THR A 279 -14.31 -11.92 -6.58
N CYS A 280 -12.99 -12.03 -6.48
CA CYS A 280 -12.08 -11.79 -7.60
C CYS A 280 -11.65 -13.09 -8.26
N ASN A 281 -11.80 -13.17 -9.58
CA ASN A 281 -11.27 -14.23 -10.42
C ASN A 281 -10.05 -13.69 -11.16
N PHE A 282 -8.92 -14.41 -11.10
CA PHE A 282 -7.65 -13.99 -11.69
C PHE A 282 -7.31 -14.86 -12.89
N GLU A 283 -6.91 -14.25 -14.00
CA GLU A 283 -6.43 -14.93 -15.20
C GLU A 283 -4.91 -15.19 -15.16
N PHE A 284 -4.26 -14.95 -14.03
CA PHE A 284 -2.83 -15.16 -13.81
C PHE A 284 -2.57 -15.64 -12.38
N LYS A 285 -1.40 -16.22 -12.19
CA LYS A 285 -0.89 -16.57 -10.84
C LYS A 285 -0.02 -15.42 -10.34
N PRO A 286 -0.40 -14.73 -9.27
CA PRO A 286 0.41 -13.65 -8.70
C PRO A 286 1.78 -14.16 -8.23
N GLN A 287 2.84 -13.37 -8.50
CA GLN A 287 4.22 -13.68 -8.14
C GLN A 287 4.93 -12.39 -7.71
N LEU A 288 5.17 -12.24 -6.40
CA LEU A 288 5.69 -11.00 -5.81
C LEU A 288 7.12 -10.67 -6.28
N ASP A 289 7.94 -11.68 -6.55
CA ASP A 289 9.32 -11.56 -7.03
C ASP A 289 9.44 -11.04 -8.47
N LYS A 290 8.36 -11.11 -9.26
CA LYS A 290 8.29 -10.52 -10.62
C LYS A 290 7.96 -9.03 -10.64
N SER A 291 7.56 -8.47 -9.51
CA SER A 291 7.38 -7.01 -9.35
C SER A 291 8.66 -6.35 -8.84
N PHE A 292 8.68 -5.02 -8.88
CA PHE A 292 9.82 -4.25 -8.38
C PHE A 292 10.19 -4.64 -6.95
N SER A 293 11.42 -5.12 -6.74
CA SER A 293 11.96 -5.48 -5.42
C SER A 293 13.49 -5.32 -5.40
N ARG A 294 14.03 -4.86 -4.26
CA ARG A 294 15.47 -4.85 -3.92
C ARG A 294 15.90 -6.11 -3.16
N GLY A 295 15.13 -7.20 -3.31
CA GLY A 295 15.09 -8.30 -2.38
C GLY A 295 14.08 -8.03 -1.26
N PHE A 296 13.61 -9.09 -0.59
CA PHE A 296 12.59 -8.99 0.44
C PHE A 296 13.14 -9.16 1.84
N THR A 297 12.45 -8.54 2.81
CA THR A 297 12.74 -8.65 4.23
C THR A 297 11.45 -8.57 5.06
N HIS A 298 11.42 -9.26 6.20
CA HIS A 298 10.40 -9.07 7.24
C HIS A 298 10.68 -7.82 8.10
N TYR A 299 11.75 -7.12 7.81
CA TYR A 299 12.25 -5.95 8.53
C TYR A 299 12.49 -6.25 10.01
N PHE A 300 11.72 -5.66 10.93
CA PHE A 300 11.86 -5.91 12.36
C PHE A 300 10.70 -6.71 12.95
N LEU A 301 9.85 -7.32 12.14
CA LEU A 301 8.64 -8.00 12.60
C LEU A 301 8.94 -9.09 13.66
N HIS A 302 9.98 -9.87 13.42
CA HIS A 302 10.46 -10.94 14.33
C HIS A 302 11.69 -10.52 15.16
N GLY A 303 12.02 -9.22 15.16
CA GLY A 303 13.19 -8.69 15.82
C GLY A 303 14.27 -8.24 14.84
N ARG A 304 15.54 -8.18 15.30
CA ARG A 304 16.64 -7.72 14.45
C ARG A 304 17.15 -8.82 13.53
N ASP A 305 17.20 -8.48 12.25
CA ASP A 305 17.80 -9.30 11.21
C ASP A 305 19.07 -8.61 10.67
N LYS A 306 20.06 -9.43 10.26
CA LYS A 306 21.32 -8.96 9.68
C LYS A 306 21.19 -8.56 8.21
N GLU A 307 20.19 -9.09 7.49
CA GLU A 307 20.08 -9.02 6.04
C GLU A 307 18.96 -8.10 5.55
N ILE A 308 18.60 -7.08 6.32
CA ILE A 308 17.53 -6.14 5.95
C ILE A 308 17.95 -5.11 4.90
N PHE A 309 19.21 -5.06 4.51
CA PHE A 309 19.80 -4.03 3.65
C PHE A 309 20.05 -4.51 2.20
N SER A 310 20.14 -3.53 1.30
CA SER A 310 20.54 -3.70 -0.10
C SER A 310 21.70 -2.74 -0.40
N PHE A 311 22.93 -3.13 0.00
CA PHE A 311 24.10 -2.26 -0.09
C PHE A 311 24.68 -2.15 -1.51
N ASP A 312 24.46 -3.13 -2.36
CA ASP A 312 25.02 -3.17 -3.71
C ASP A 312 24.21 -2.36 -4.72
N THR A 313 22.90 -2.22 -4.51
CA THR A 313 22.05 -1.46 -5.42
C THR A 313 20.80 -0.89 -4.75
N PRO A 314 20.39 0.37 -5.12
CA PRO A 314 19.10 0.91 -4.72
C PRO A 314 17.99 0.58 -5.74
N LYS A 315 18.33 -0.11 -6.85
CA LYS A 315 17.42 -0.48 -7.93
C LYS A 315 16.87 -1.89 -7.74
N SER A 316 15.86 -2.26 -8.51
CA SER A 316 15.30 -3.61 -8.51
C SER A 316 16.31 -4.63 -9.03
N LEU A 317 16.45 -5.73 -8.30
CA LEU A 317 17.12 -6.95 -8.80
C LEU A 317 16.10 -7.85 -9.48
N GLY A 318 14.88 -7.96 -8.93
CA GLY A 318 13.87 -8.88 -9.42
C GLY A 318 14.13 -10.33 -9.03
N GLU A 319 13.71 -11.24 -9.88
CA GLU A 319 13.73 -12.68 -9.67
C GLU A 319 15.10 -13.30 -9.96
N GLU A 320 15.66 -14.07 -9.05
CA GLU A 320 16.88 -14.83 -9.29
C GLU A 320 16.63 -15.95 -10.30
N MET A 321 17.42 -16.00 -11.36
CA MET A 321 17.25 -16.89 -12.50
C MET A 321 18.29 -18.03 -12.58
N GLY A 322 19.42 -17.87 -11.90
CA GLY A 322 20.52 -18.81 -11.92
C GLY A 322 21.87 -18.15 -12.21
N THR A 323 22.88 -18.93 -12.55
CA THR A 323 24.25 -18.46 -12.77
C THR A 323 24.70 -18.66 -14.22
N VAL A 324 25.52 -17.74 -14.72
CA VAL A 324 26.18 -17.90 -16.04
C VAL A 324 27.07 -19.12 -16.02
N LYS A 325 26.82 -20.06 -16.94
CA LYS A 325 27.63 -21.30 -17.11
C LYS A 325 28.76 -21.06 -18.08
N GLU A 326 28.44 -20.62 -19.30
CA GLU A 326 29.39 -20.40 -20.38
C GLU A 326 29.06 -19.13 -21.16
N ILE A 327 30.07 -18.54 -21.76
CA ILE A 327 29.97 -17.39 -22.65
C ILE A 327 30.64 -17.77 -23.96
N ARG A 328 29.91 -17.67 -25.09
CA ARG A 328 30.42 -18.04 -26.41
C ARG A 328 29.94 -17.06 -27.47
N GLY A 329 30.88 -16.29 -28.04
CA GLY A 329 30.58 -15.36 -29.14
C GLY A 329 29.46 -14.40 -28.81
N ASN A 330 28.26 -14.60 -29.37
CA ASN A 330 27.08 -13.75 -29.23
C ASN A 330 25.99 -14.30 -28.29
N TYR A 331 26.28 -15.37 -27.52
CA TYR A 331 25.33 -15.89 -26.53
C TYR A 331 26.03 -16.33 -25.24
N LEU A 332 25.23 -16.42 -24.19
CA LEU A 332 25.61 -17.02 -22.91
C LEU A 332 24.62 -18.14 -22.52
N THR A 333 25.09 -19.12 -21.74
CA THR A 333 24.25 -20.17 -21.17
C THR A 333 24.11 -19.98 -19.67
N VAL A 334 22.95 -20.35 -19.12
CA VAL A 334 22.62 -20.20 -17.70
C VAL A 334 22.34 -21.56 -17.09
N ALA A 335 22.90 -21.79 -15.91
CA ALA A 335 22.57 -22.90 -15.04
C ALA A 335 21.49 -22.42 -14.04
N GLY A 336 20.26 -22.87 -14.22
CA GLY A 336 19.10 -22.55 -13.40
C GLY A 336 17.89 -23.36 -13.82
N LEU A 337 16.85 -23.37 -12.99
CA LEU A 337 15.61 -24.11 -13.23
C LEU A 337 14.53 -23.28 -13.91
N LYS A 338 14.70 -21.94 -13.96
CA LYS A 338 13.73 -21.00 -14.50
C LYS A 338 14.03 -20.67 -15.96
N SER A 339 13.00 -20.51 -16.77
CA SER A 339 13.09 -20.16 -18.19
C SER A 339 13.10 -18.66 -18.41
N PHE A 340 13.82 -18.22 -19.43
CA PHE A 340 13.79 -16.85 -19.93
C PHE A 340 12.89 -16.75 -21.16
N ASN A 341 12.41 -15.55 -21.44
CA ASN A 341 11.64 -15.21 -22.62
C ASN A 341 12.35 -14.15 -23.49
N ASN A 342 12.00 -14.12 -24.77
CA ASN A 342 12.43 -13.03 -25.63
C ASN A 342 11.92 -11.70 -25.08
N GLY A 343 12.79 -10.71 -24.99
CA GLY A 343 12.43 -9.38 -24.47
C GLY A 343 12.60 -9.23 -22.96
N ASP A 344 12.97 -10.28 -22.21
CA ASP A 344 13.24 -10.16 -20.78
C ASP A 344 14.38 -9.18 -20.50
N GLY A 345 14.22 -8.37 -19.45
CA GLY A 345 15.28 -7.55 -18.87
C GLY A 345 16.03 -8.33 -17.80
N VAL A 346 17.34 -8.39 -17.94
CA VAL A 346 18.23 -9.14 -17.03
C VAL A 346 19.25 -8.20 -16.42
N CYS A 347 19.56 -8.42 -15.15
CA CYS A 347 20.61 -7.68 -14.46
C CYS A 347 21.51 -8.59 -13.63
N TYR A 348 22.67 -8.07 -13.24
CA TYR A 348 23.66 -8.74 -12.41
C TYR A 348 24.53 -7.71 -11.67
N ILE A 349 25.18 -8.14 -10.59
CA ILE A 349 26.18 -7.33 -9.88
C ILE A 349 27.56 -7.69 -10.45
N ASP A 350 28.28 -6.68 -10.95
CA ASP A 350 29.63 -6.85 -11.47
C ASP A 350 30.67 -7.03 -10.33
N GLU A 351 31.92 -7.30 -10.69
CA GLU A 351 33.02 -7.49 -9.74
C GLU A 351 33.36 -6.25 -8.92
N GLN A 352 32.95 -5.07 -9.38
CA GLN A 352 33.05 -3.82 -8.64
C GLN A 352 31.85 -3.57 -7.73
N GLY A 353 30.90 -4.54 -7.67
CA GLY A 353 29.67 -4.43 -6.89
C GLY A 353 28.69 -3.43 -7.46
N ARG A 354 28.66 -3.20 -8.78
CA ARG A 354 27.73 -2.28 -9.45
C ARG A 354 26.69 -3.08 -10.22
N LEU A 355 25.44 -2.59 -10.21
CA LEU A 355 24.37 -3.19 -11.00
C LEU A 355 24.55 -2.89 -12.47
N GLN A 356 24.64 -3.94 -13.28
CA GLN A 356 24.65 -3.93 -14.73
C GLN A 356 23.38 -4.61 -15.26
N GLY A 357 22.97 -4.26 -16.48
CA GLY A 357 21.78 -4.85 -17.09
C GLY A 357 21.89 -4.98 -18.59
N PHE A 358 21.15 -5.94 -19.14
CA PHE A 358 20.99 -6.14 -20.59
C PHE A 358 19.61 -6.69 -20.91
N ARG A 359 19.22 -6.59 -22.18
CA ARG A 359 17.97 -7.13 -22.69
C ARG A 359 18.22 -8.36 -23.53
N ILE A 360 17.36 -9.37 -23.40
CA ILE A 360 17.44 -10.59 -24.21
C ILE A 360 16.67 -10.37 -25.50
N ASN A 361 17.34 -10.49 -26.65
CA ASN A 361 16.70 -10.47 -27.96
C ASN A 361 16.05 -11.82 -28.28
N ARG A 362 16.79 -12.91 -28.04
CA ARG A 362 16.34 -14.25 -28.37
C ARG A 362 16.78 -15.25 -27.33
N VAL A 363 15.89 -16.18 -27.03
CA VAL A 363 16.14 -17.37 -26.22
C VAL A 363 16.06 -18.60 -27.12
N ASP A 364 17.02 -19.50 -27.00
CA ASP A 364 17.04 -20.80 -27.69
C ASP A 364 17.45 -21.84 -26.64
N SER A 365 16.46 -22.52 -26.07
CA SER A 365 16.63 -23.42 -24.93
C SER A 365 17.30 -22.70 -23.76
N ASN A 366 18.53 -23.05 -23.36
CA ASN A 366 19.31 -22.39 -22.32
C ASN A 366 20.33 -21.35 -22.83
N LYS A 367 20.28 -21.04 -24.14
CA LYS A 367 21.14 -20.03 -24.77
C LYS A 367 20.40 -18.69 -24.79
N LEU A 368 20.98 -17.67 -24.18
CA LEU A 368 20.49 -16.31 -24.19
C LEU A 368 21.32 -15.49 -25.15
N TYR A 369 20.66 -14.85 -26.10
CA TYR A 369 21.24 -13.92 -27.07
C TYR A 369 20.90 -12.49 -26.65
N PRO A 370 21.81 -11.79 -25.94
CA PRO A 370 21.59 -10.41 -25.54
C PRO A 370 21.51 -9.46 -26.74
N GLN A 371 20.86 -8.30 -26.57
CA GLN A 371 20.89 -7.23 -27.57
C GLN A 371 22.33 -6.75 -27.81
N GLU A 372 23.08 -6.56 -26.71
CA GLU A 372 24.51 -6.29 -26.69
C GLU A 372 25.14 -7.26 -25.68
N MET A 373 26.29 -7.84 -26.05
CA MET A 373 26.95 -8.80 -25.18
C MET A 373 27.47 -8.12 -23.90
N PRO A 374 27.00 -8.50 -22.71
CA PRO A 374 27.41 -7.85 -21.46
C PRO A 374 28.86 -8.22 -21.10
N ARG A 375 29.54 -7.34 -20.37
CA ARG A 375 30.83 -7.64 -19.74
C ARG A 375 30.60 -8.46 -18.48
N ILE A 376 30.41 -9.76 -18.64
CA ILE A 376 30.03 -10.69 -17.57
C ILE A 376 31.00 -11.87 -17.54
N LYS A 377 31.12 -12.54 -16.39
CA LYS A 377 31.96 -13.75 -16.22
C LYS A 377 31.11 -14.97 -15.90
N PRO A 378 31.65 -16.19 -16.16
CA PRO A 378 31.06 -17.42 -15.65
C PRO A 378 30.87 -17.35 -14.12
N ARG A 379 29.83 -18.03 -13.61
CA ARG A 379 29.38 -18.06 -12.21
C ARG A 379 28.75 -16.76 -11.70
N THR A 380 28.59 -15.71 -12.52
CA THR A 380 27.82 -14.53 -12.14
C THR A 380 26.34 -14.89 -12.02
N THR A 381 25.69 -14.51 -10.92
CA THR A 381 24.25 -14.69 -10.72
C THR A 381 23.48 -13.68 -11.57
N LEU A 382 22.47 -14.16 -12.29
CA LEU A 382 21.55 -13.36 -13.09
C LEU A 382 20.21 -13.22 -12.40
N TYR A 383 19.67 -12.02 -12.51
CA TYR A 383 18.33 -11.68 -12.02
C TYR A 383 17.49 -11.16 -13.17
N ARG A 384 16.19 -11.53 -13.21
CA ARG A 384 15.21 -11.00 -14.15
C ARG A 384 14.45 -9.84 -13.47
N ASN A 385 14.75 -8.62 -13.88
CA ASN A 385 14.09 -7.42 -13.36
C ASN A 385 12.92 -6.94 -14.23
N PHE A 386 12.69 -7.58 -15.38
CA PHE A 386 11.54 -7.36 -16.26
C PHE A 386 11.19 -8.66 -16.97
N ASP A 387 10.00 -9.21 -16.69
CA ASP A 387 9.47 -10.42 -17.32
C ASP A 387 8.47 -10.02 -18.41
N GLN A 388 8.88 -10.14 -19.67
CA GLN A 388 8.09 -9.70 -20.83
C GLN A 388 6.75 -10.44 -20.95
N GLU A 389 6.72 -11.74 -20.67
CA GLU A 389 5.50 -12.54 -20.75
C GLU A 389 4.52 -12.20 -19.61
N PHE A 390 5.04 -12.01 -18.42
CA PHE A 390 4.24 -11.62 -17.26
C PHE A 390 3.62 -10.23 -17.45
N GLU A 391 4.40 -9.27 -17.95
CA GLU A 391 3.90 -7.93 -18.30
C GLU A 391 2.85 -7.97 -19.42
N ARG A 392 3.01 -8.86 -20.42
CA ARG A 392 2.01 -9.06 -21.47
C ARG A 392 0.68 -9.57 -20.93
N VAL A 393 0.70 -10.42 -19.91
CA VAL A 393 -0.51 -10.89 -19.24
C VAL A 393 -1.15 -9.74 -18.45
N LEU A 394 -0.37 -9.01 -17.66
CA LEU A 394 -0.87 -7.91 -16.83
C LEU A 394 -1.32 -6.68 -17.63
N SER A 395 -0.80 -6.47 -18.85
CA SER A 395 -1.25 -5.36 -19.73
C SER A 395 -2.68 -5.53 -20.25
N ARG A 396 -3.27 -6.72 -20.10
CA ARG A 396 -4.66 -7.03 -20.47
C ARG A 396 -5.57 -7.00 -19.23
N LYS A 397 -6.85 -7.30 -19.45
CA LYS A 397 -7.78 -7.61 -18.36
C LYS A 397 -7.28 -8.90 -17.69
N SER A 398 -6.76 -8.79 -16.48
CA SER A 398 -6.11 -9.89 -15.75
C SER A 398 -6.88 -10.33 -14.52
N ALA A 399 -7.92 -9.59 -14.13
CA ALA A 399 -8.85 -9.99 -13.08
C ALA A 399 -10.27 -9.49 -13.39
N GLU A 400 -11.23 -10.16 -12.79
CA GLU A 400 -12.63 -9.77 -12.78
C GLU A 400 -13.20 -9.91 -11.37
N ARG A 401 -13.83 -8.83 -10.88
CA ARG A 401 -14.51 -8.83 -9.59
C ARG A 401 -16.01 -8.92 -9.78
N LYS A 402 -16.65 -9.91 -9.16
CA LYS A 402 -18.08 -10.20 -9.31
C LYS A 402 -18.77 -10.24 -7.95
N ILE A 403 -19.93 -9.59 -7.89
CA ILE A 403 -20.84 -9.57 -6.76
C ILE A 403 -21.86 -10.69 -6.96
N ALA A 404 -22.01 -11.54 -5.96
CA ALA A 404 -22.99 -12.63 -6.04
C ALA A 404 -24.42 -12.08 -6.03
N VAL A 405 -25.28 -12.60 -6.92
CA VAL A 405 -26.69 -12.22 -7.00
C VAL A 405 -27.60 -13.45 -7.04
N ARG A 406 -28.68 -13.40 -6.28
CA ARG A 406 -29.81 -14.33 -6.35
C ARG A 406 -30.90 -13.71 -7.21
N MET A 407 -31.54 -14.52 -8.05
CA MET A 407 -32.57 -14.08 -8.97
C MET A 407 -33.83 -14.91 -8.77
N LEU A 408 -35.00 -14.24 -8.69
CA LEU A 408 -36.30 -14.86 -8.66
C LEU A 408 -37.13 -14.32 -9.80
N LEU A 409 -37.44 -15.17 -10.79
CA LEU A 409 -38.41 -14.88 -11.84
C LEU A 409 -39.74 -15.53 -11.49
N ALA A 410 -40.78 -14.74 -11.31
CA ALA A 410 -42.09 -15.21 -10.85
C ALA A 410 -43.23 -14.67 -11.72
N ASP A 411 -44.39 -15.33 -11.58
CA ASP A 411 -45.65 -14.82 -12.08
C ASP A 411 -46.03 -13.50 -11.44
N HIS A 412 -46.60 -12.61 -12.20
CA HIS A 412 -47.24 -11.39 -11.74
C HIS A 412 -48.62 -11.25 -12.33
N HIS A 413 -49.56 -10.58 -11.68
CA HIS A 413 -50.96 -10.47 -12.16
C HIS A 413 -51.03 -9.83 -13.54
N SER A 414 -50.10 -8.89 -13.86
CA SER A 414 -50.01 -8.22 -15.19
C SER A 414 -48.97 -8.87 -16.11
N GLY A 415 -48.37 -10.01 -15.75
CA GLY A 415 -47.34 -10.64 -16.57
C GLY A 415 -46.28 -11.34 -15.71
N PHE A 416 -45.06 -10.78 -15.60
CA PHE A 416 -43.95 -11.40 -14.88
C PHE A 416 -43.25 -10.39 -13.96
N SER A 417 -42.61 -10.87 -12.93
CA SER A 417 -41.72 -10.09 -12.05
C SER A 417 -40.34 -10.73 -11.98
N LEU A 418 -39.28 -9.90 -11.96
CA LEU A 418 -37.91 -10.32 -11.75
C LEU A 418 -37.33 -9.58 -10.55
N THR A 419 -36.98 -10.34 -9.51
CA THR A 419 -36.32 -9.84 -8.31
C THR A 419 -34.85 -10.24 -8.32
N LEU A 420 -33.96 -9.28 -8.12
CA LEU A 420 -32.53 -9.48 -7.92
C LEU A 420 -32.17 -9.06 -6.50
N THR A 421 -31.46 -9.94 -5.79
CA THR A 421 -30.93 -9.63 -4.45
C THR A 421 -29.44 -9.98 -4.42
N ASP A 422 -28.59 -9.01 -4.10
CA ASP A 422 -27.15 -9.21 -4.04
C ASP A 422 -26.66 -9.73 -2.65
N GLU A 423 -25.37 -9.98 -2.52
CA GLU A 423 -24.75 -10.51 -1.29
C GLU A 423 -24.78 -9.56 -0.10
N ASP A 424 -25.09 -8.28 -0.33
CA ASP A 424 -25.24 -7.23 0.71
C ASP A 424 -26.71 -6.90 0.98
N ASP A 425 -27.64 -7.77 0.56
CA ASP A 425 -29.10 -7.65 0.71
C ASP A 425 -29.72 -6.42 0.01
N ASN A 426 -29.02 -5.83 -0.99
CA ASN A 426 -29.69 -4.87 -1.87
C ASN A 426 -30.62 -5.66 -2.78
N SER A 427 -31.91 -5.31 -2.75
CA SER A 427 -32.94 -5.99 -3.52
C SER A 427 -33.73 -5.02 -4.40
N VAL A 428 -33.98 -5.45 -5.64
CA VAL A 428 -34.83 -4.72 -6.59
C VAL A 428 -35.80 -5.68 -7.26
N THR A 429 -37.03 -5.25 -7.44
CA THR A 429 -38.04 -5.98 -8.21
C THR A 429 -38.51 -5.11 -9.35
N ILE A 430 -38.52 -5.66 -10.55
CA ILE A 430 -39.14 -5.04 -11.71
C ILE A 430 -40.26 -5.93 -12.24
N THR A 431 -41.26 -5.33 -12.85
CA THR A 431 -42.40 -6.02 -13.46
C THR A 431 -42.40 -5.84 -14.98
N LEU A 432 -42.74 -6.88 -15.67
CA LEU A 432 -42.91 -6.92 -17.12
C LEU A 432 -44.38 -7.16 -17.43
N PRO A 433 -45.17 -6.10 -17.77
CA PRO A 433 -46.55 -6.28 -18.22
C PRO A 433 -46.53 -7.01 -19.57
N ARG A 434 -47.13 -8.20 -19.60
CA ARG A 434 -47.19 -9.03 -20.81
C ARG A 434 -48.27 -10.09 -20.68
N GLU A 435 -49.01 -10.33 -21.73
CA GLU A 435 -49.89 -11.52 -21.83
C GLU A 435 -49.05 -12.79 -21.72
N LYS A 436 -49.53 -13.75 -20.93
CA LYS A 436 -48.86 -15.01 -20.69
C LYS A 436 -49.23 -16.02 -21.76
N GLU A 437 -48.24 -16.60 -22.40
CA GLU A 437 -48.40 -17.63 -23.41
C GLU A 437 -47.84 -18.96 -22.86
N LEU A 438 -48.57 -20.07 -23.03
CA LEU A 438 -48.09 -21.40 -22.66
C LEU A 438 -46.99 -21.85 -23.63
N ALA A 439 -45.89 -22.34 -23.07
CA ALA A 439 -44.80 -22.93 -23.84
C ALA A 439 -45.13 -24.38 -24.26
N ARG A 440 -44.70 -24.77 -25.44
CA ARG A 440 -44.86 -26.15 -25.94
C ARG A 440 -43.86 -27.14 -25.32
N THR A 441 -42.78 -26.66 -24.77
CA THR A 441 -41.69 -27.45 -24.13
C THR A 441 -41.33 -26.83 -22.78
N PRO A 442 -40.77 -27.61 -21.83
CA PRO A 442 -40.29 -27.06 -20.55
C PRO A 442 -39.31 -25.89 -20.77
N GLN A 443 -39.52 -24.77 -20.06
CA GLN A 443 -38.73 -23.56 -20.23
C GLN A 443 -37.75 -23.29 -19.12
N THR A 444 -37.87 -23.93 -17.99
CA THR A 444 -37.09 -23.61 -16.76
C THR A 444 -35.57 -23.53 -17.00
N ASP A 445 -35.00 -24.53 -17.67
CA ASP A 445 -33.54 -24.57 -17.90
C ASP A 445 -33.09 -23.48 -18.89
N ASN A 446 -33.90 -23.21 -19.94
CA ASN A 446 -33.64 -22.15 -20.88
C ASN A 446 -33.70 -20.78 -20.18
N LEU A 447 -34.71 -20.52 -19.35
CA LEU A 447 -34.88 -19.28 -18.62
C LEU A 447 -33.68 -19.07 -17.67
N LYS A 448 -33.28 -20.10 -16.90
CA LYS A 448 -32.09 -20.04 -16.04
C LYS A 448 -30.82 -19.73 -16.85
N THR A 449 -30.63 -20.40 -17.98
CA THR A 449 -29.48 -20.16 -18.87
C THR A 449 -29.45 -18.73 -19.41
N GLN A 450 -30.61 -18.16 -19.79
CA GLN A 450 -30.66 -16.77 -20.28
C GLN A 450 -30.45 -15.76 -19.14
N LEU A 451 -30.98 -15.99 -17.96
CA LEU A 451 -30.79 -15.12 -16.79
C LEU A 451 -29.34 -15.13 -16.29
N SER A 452 -28.64 -16.28 -16.36
CA SER A 452 -27.25 -16.40 -15.93
C SER A 452 -26.24 -15.64 -16.80
N LYS A 453 -26.63 -15.17 -17.97
CA LYS A 453 -25.76 -14.42 -18.91
C LYS A 453 -25.48 -12.99 -18.44
N LEU A 454 -24.71 -12.83 -17.36
CA LEU A 454 -24.39 -11.55 -16.76
C LEU A 454 -23.07 -10.93 -17.27
N GLY A 455 -22.30 -11.64 -18.06
CA GLY A 455 -21.09 -11.25 -18.80
C GLY A 455 -20.39 -9.97 -18.35
N ASN A 456 -20.66 -8.85 -19.02
CA ASN A 456 -20.00 -7.57 -18.79
C ASN A 456 -20.56 -6.75 -17.60
N THR A 457 -21.37 -7.37 -16.72
CA THR A 457 -21.88 -6.71 -15.52
C THR A 457 -21.01 -7.01 -14.30
N PRO A 458 -21.09 -6.23 -13.22
CA PRO A 458 -20.37 -6.51 -11.99
C PRO A 458 -20.93 -7.70 -11.19
N PHE A 459 -21.93 -8.40 -11.72
CA PHE A 459 -22.64 -9.46 -11.00
C PHE A 459 -22.36 -10.86 -11.56
N GLU A 460 -22.48 -11.85 -10.67
CA GLU A 460 -22.48 -13.27 -10.99
C GLU A 460 -23.72 -13.93 -10.38
N ALA A 461 -24.50 -14.65 -11.18
CA ALA A 461 -25.67 -15.37 -10.69
C ALA A 461 -25.23 -16.59 -9.87
N LYS A 462 -25.57 -16.61 -8.58
CA LYS A 462 -25.31 -17.76 -7.68
C LYS A 462 -26.52 -18.69 -7.58
N GLU A 463 -27.71 -18.11 -7.62
CA GLU A 463 -28.96 -18.86 -7.53
C GLU A 463 -29.99 -18.23 -8.45
N ILE A 464 -30.70 -19.05 -9.21
CA ILE A 464 -31.78 -18.61 -10.09
C ILE A 464 -32.98 -19.50 -9.83
N GLU A 465 -34.04 -18.92 -9.29
CA GLU A 465 -35.30 -19.55 -9.03
C GLU A 465 -36.35 -19.10 -10.06
N ILE A 466 -37.11 -20.06 -10.60
CA ILE A 466 -38.27 -19.80 -11.46
C ILE A 466 -39.50 -20.25 -10.69
N SER A 467 -40.37 -19.31 -10.31
CA SER A 467 -41.60 -19.56 -9.56
C SER A 467 -42.79 -19.21 -10.42
N PHE A 468 -43.11 -20.12 -11.34
CA PHE A 468 -44.26 -20.00 -12.25
C PHE A 468 -45.37 -20.93 -11.85
N THR A 469 -46.61 -20.48 -12.02
CA THR A 469 -47.82 -21.30 -11.82
C THR A 469 -48.03 -22.29 -12.94
N ASP A 470 -47.47 -22.03 -14.15
CA ASP A 470 -47.56 -22.87 -15.31
C ASP A 470 -46.29 -22.77 -16.19
N ASN A 471 -46.19 -23.54 -17.27
CA ASN A 471 -45.04 -23.52 -18.16
C ASN A 471 -45.16 -22.34 -19.18
N TRP A 472 -44.82 -21.12 -18.72
CA TRP A 472 -44.91 -19.90 -19.51
C TRP A 472 -43.77 -19.72 -20.48
N PHE A 473 -44.08 -19.20 -21.68
CA PHE A 473 -43.10 -18.84 -22.70
C PHE A 473 -42.65 -17.37 -22.55
N LEU A 474 -41.35 -17.14 -22.50
CA LEU A 474 -40.74 -15.82 -22.61
C LEU A 474 -39.68 -15.80 -23.71
N PRO A 475 -39.86 -14.95 -24.76
CA PRO A 475 -38.84 -14.78 -25.79
C PRO A 475 -37.48 -14.36 -25.20
N ALA A 476 -36.38 -14.92 -25.71
CA ALA A 476 -35.04 -14.65 -25.23
C ALA A 476 -34.64 -13.16 -25.27
N SER A 477 -35.08 -12.41 -26.30
CA SER A 477 -34.86 -10.98 -26.42
C SER A 477 -35.55 -10.18 -25.31
N VAL A 478 -36.80 -10.54 -24.99
CA VAL A 478 -37.59 -9.91 -23.92
C VAL A 478 -36.95 -10.18 -22.55
N LEU A 479 -36.55 -11.42 -22.31
CA LEU A 479 -35.88 -11.79 -21.07
C LEU A 479 -34.51 -11.11 -20.91
N ALA A 480 -33.76 -10.91 -22.00
CA ALA A 480 -32.49 -10.19 -22.00
C ALA A 480 -32.69 -8.70 -21.65
N ASP A 481 -33.72 -8.04 -22.19
CA ASP A 481 -34.04 -6.64 -21.84
C ASP A 481 -34.52 -6.54 -20.40
N PHE A 482 -35.36 -7.47 -19.94
CA PHE A 482 -35.85 -7.51 -18.57
C PHE A 482 -34.72 -7.68 -17.57
N ARG A 483 -33.79 -8.62 -17.82
CA ARG A 483 -32.57 -8.80 -17.06
C ARG A 483 -31.71 -7.53 -17.00
N ARG A 484 -31.48 -6.86 -18.15
CA ARG A 484 -30.67 -5.63 -18.22
C ARG A 484 -31.25 -4.52 -17.35
N GLN A 485 -32.55 -4.27 -17.43
CA GLN A 485 -33.24 -3.28 -16.62
C GLN A 485 -33.15 -3.60 -15.12
N ALA A 486 -33.28 -4.87 -14.72
CA ALA A 486 -33.12 -5.29 -13.33
C ALA A 486 -31.71 -5.03 -12.80
N ILE A 487 -30.68 -5.31 -13.63
CA ILE A 487 -29.27 -5.07 -13.29
C ILE A 487 -28.98 -3.59 -13.14
N ASP A 488 -29.45 -2.74 -14.05
CA ASP A 488 -29.25 -1.29 -13.99
C ASP A 488 -29.88 -0.70 -12.72
N ARG A 489 -31.07 -1.20 -12.35
CA ARG A 489 -31.71 -0.81 -11.08
C ARG A 489 -30.93 -1.31 -9.87
N LEU A 490 -30.37 -2.51 -9.88
CA LEU A 490 -29.58 -3.03 -8.76
C LEU A 490 -28.28 -2.25 -8.59
N ILE A 491 -27.59 -1.88 -9.69
CA ILE A 491 -26.41 -0.99 -9.64
C ILE A 491 -26.77 0.34 -8.98
N THR A 492 -27.91 0.92 -9.40
CA THR A 492 -28.39 2.19 -8.83
C THR A 492 -28.72 2.05 -7.35
N ALA A 493 -29.42 0.97 -6.96
CA ALA A 493 -29.75 0.70 -5.57
C ALA A 493 -28.51 0.53 -4.68
N ARG A 494 -27.48 -0.20 -5.17
CA ARG A 494 -26.20 -0.34 -4.47
C ARG A 494 -25.54 1.00 -4.20
N ARG A 495 -25.49 1.88 -5.19
CA ARG A 495 -24.91 3.23 -5.06
C ARG A 495 -25.68 4.10 -4.06
N ILE A 496 -27.00 4.06 -4.09
CA ILE A 496 -27.87 4.83 -3.18
C ILE A 496 -27.78 4.28 -1.73
N ASN A 497 -27.65 2.97 -1.59
CA ASN A 497 -27.61 2.30 -0.28
C ASN A 497 -26.19 2.31 0.34
N TYR A 498 -25.15 2.65 -0.42
CA TYR A 498 -23.83 2.83 0.16
C TYR A 498 -23.88 3.91 1.27
N ARG A 499 -23.32 3.56 2.42
CA ARG A 499 -23.26 4.48 3.57
C ARG A 499 -21.80 4.75 3.90
N GLN A 500 -21.39 6.00 3.68
CA GLN A 500 -20.12 6.48 4.21
C GLN A 500 -20.16 6.52 5.73
N GLU A 501 -19.05 6.18 6.35
CA GLU A 501 -18.83 6.47 7.75
C GLU A 501 -18.72 7.99 7.92
N LEU A 502 -19.51 8.56 8.80
CA LEU A 502 -19.45 9.98 9.12
C LEU A 502 -18.77 10.18 10.46
N SER A 503 -17.85 11.11 10.54
CA SER A 503 -17.15 11.47 11.76
C SER A 503 -17.04 12.99 11.89
N VAL A 504 -17.84 13.55 12.78
CA VAL A 504 -17.73 14.97 13.12
C VAL A 504 -16.56 15.14 14.08
N TRP A 505 -15.58 15.94 13.66
CA TRP A 505 -14.46 16.27 14.54
C TRP A 505 -14.94 17.13 15.72
N LYS A 506 -14.57 16.73 16.92
CA LYS A 506 -14.87 17.46 18.15
C LYS A 506 -13.57 17.78 18.88
N SER A 507 -13.46 18.98 19.42
CA SER A 507 -12.35 19.33 20.31
C SER A 507 -12.40 18.46 21.56
N THR A 508 -11.24 17.95 21.98
CA THR A 508 -11.07 17.15 23.20
C THR A 508 -10.02 17.79 24.10
N ASN A 509 -9.90 17.30 25.33
CA ASN A 509 -8.93 17.77 26.32
C ASN A 509 -8.01 16.68 26.85
N HIS A 510 -7.94 15.53 26.14
CA HIS A 510 -7.02 14.45 26.52
C HIS A 510 -5.58 14.94 26.44
N ALA A 511 -4.78 14.61 27.47
CA ALA A 511 -3.41 15.06 27.51
C ALA A 511 -2.53 14.36 26.46
N PHE A 512 -1.75 15.14 25.72
CA PHE A 512 -0.72 14.60 24.83
C PHE A 512 0.36 13.89 25.68
N PRO A 513 0.96 12.77 25.21
CA PRO A 513 1.93 11.99 26.00
C PRO A 513 3.22 12.72 26.39
N GLN A 514 3.48 13.88 25.82
CA GLN A 514 4.68 14.68 26.07
C GLN A 514 4.29 16.13 26.41
N THR A 515 4.98 16.73 27.36
CA THR A 515 4.78 18.14 27.77
C THR A 515 5.63 19.13 26.95
N THR A 516 6.60 18.62 26.21
CA THR A 516 7.50 19.43 25.36
C THR A 516 7.63 18.77 23.99
N LEU A 517 7.43 19.54 22.92
CA LEU A 517 7.71 19.15 21.55
C LEU A 517 8.93 19.92 21.04
N THR A 518 9.93 19.19 20.57
CA THR A 518 11.05 19.75 19.80
C THR A 518 10.66 19.87 18.32
N TYR A 519 11.59 20.14 17.43
CA TYR A 519 11.37 20.13 15.97
C TYR A 519 10.80 18.77 15.47
N LEU A 520 10.95 17.69 16.22
CA LEU A 520 10.39 16.37 15.93
C LEU A 520 8.84 16.34 15.96
N GLY A 521 8.21 17.33 16.58
CA GLY A 521 6.76 17.51 16.56
C GLY A 521 6.24 17.94 15.18
N ASN A 522 7.10 18.38 14.27
CA ASN A 522 6.75 18.83 12.92
C ASN A 522 5.67 19.94 12.90
N VAL A 523 5.72 20.85 13.88
CA VAL A 523 4.73 21.92 14.04
C VAL A 523 5.09 23.08 13.13
N MET A 524 4.36 23.23 12.00
CA MET A 524 4.68 24.19 10.95
C MET A 524 3.81 25.45 11.03
N ASN A 525 2.58 25.35 11.56
CA ASN A 525 1.57 26.40 11.58
C ASN A 525 1.01 26.64 12.99
N THR A 526 0.32 27.79 13.16
CA THR A 526 -0.22 28.23 14.45
C THR A 526 -1.37 27.34 14.94
N ARG A 527 -2.18 26.78 14.04
CA ARG A 527 -3.28 25.88 14.40
C ARG A 527 -2.77 24.55 14.96
N ALA A 528 -1.70 23.99 14.39
CA ALA A 528 -1.05 22.81 14.95
C ALA A 528 -0.44 23.09 16.32
N ALA A 529 0.18 24.26 16.53
CA ALA A 529 0.70 24.67 17.84
C ALA A 529 -0.43 24.78 18.88
N SER A 530 -1.53 25.46 18.53
CA SER A 530 -2.72 25.60 19.39
C SER A 530 -3.30 24.23 19.78
N PHE A 531 -3.39 23.29 18.82
CA PHE A 531 -3.85 21.94 19.11
C PHE A 531 -3.02 21.29 20.22
N TYR A 532 -1.70 21.28 20.11
CA TYR A 532 -0.84 20.66 21.13
C TYR A 532 -0.91 21.37 22.48
N GLN A 533 -0.98 22.71 22.49
CA GLN A 533 -1.12 23.50 23.72
C GLN A 533 -2.44 23.21 24.45
N GLU A 534 -3.55 23.07 23.74
CA GLU A 534 -4.84 22.68 24.31
C GLU A 534 -4.83 21.27 24.90
N HIS A 535 -3.92 20.42 24.42
CA HIS A 535 -3.71 19.07 24.93
C HIS A 535 -2.54 18.97 25.95
N GLY A 536 -2.18 20.09 26.58
CA GLY A 536 -1.26 20.14 27.72
C GLY A 536 0.23 20.22 27.36
N VAL A 537 0.60 20.43 26.10
CA VAL A 537 1.99 20.66 25.72
C VAL A 537 2.38 22.09 26.08
N GLN A 538 3.34 22.24 26.96
CA GLN A 538 3.77 23.54 27.51
C GLN A 538 4.77 24.26 26.56
N GLN A 539 5.62 23.50 25.86
CA GLN A 539 6.62 24.04 24.96
C GLN A 539 6.47 23.38 23.58
N VAL A 540 6.28 24.17 22.56
CA VAL A 540 6.11 23.72 21.18
C VAL A 540 7.15 24.41 20.31
N ALA A 541 8.21 23.70 19.91
CA ALA A 541 9.20 24.20 18.96
C ALA A 541 8.64 24.11 17.52
N ALA A 542 9.10 25.00 16.66
CA ALA A 542 8.77 24.97 15.25
C ALA A 542 9.36 23.73 14.56
N ALA A 543 8.72 23.33 13.43
CA ALA A 543 9.25 22.29 12.55
C ALA A 543 10.64 22.69 12.00
N TYR A 544 11.50 21.70 11.76
CA TYR A 544 12.84 21.91 11.18
C TYR A 544 12.79 22.68 9.84
N GLU A 545 11.76 22.48 9.06
CA GLU A 545 11.49 23.16 7.80
C GLU A 545 11.21 24.67 7.95
N LYS A 546 10.74 25.09 9.12
CA LYS A 546 10.48 26.49 9.44
C LYS A 546 11.68 27.14 10.12
N GLU A 547 12.31 26.40 11.03
CA GLU A 547 13.46 26.89 11.80
C GLU A 547 14.48 25.76 11.98
N ALA A 548 15.58 25.84 11.24
CA ALA A 548 16.65 24.85 11.31
C ALA A 548 17.31 24.88 12.69
N VAL A 549 17.50 23.71 13.28
CA VAL A 549 18.11 23.53 14.60
C VAL A 549 19.59 23.19 14.40
N GLU A 550 20.47 23.89 15.12
CA GLU A 550 21.90 23.58 15.13
C GLU A 550 22.15 22.18 15.72
N ASP A 551 23.10 21.46 15.15
CA ASP A 551 23.44 20.05 15.52
C ASP A 551 22.22 19.09 15.53
N ALA A 552 21.18 19.37 14.73
CA ALA A 552 20.00 18.54 14.64
C ALA A 552 20.35 17.12 14.18
N VAL A 553 19.63 16.13 14.73
CA VAL A 553 19.61 14.79 14.17
C VAL A 553 18.76 14.80 12.89
N LEU A 554 19.40 14.54 11.75
CA LEU A 554 18.74 14.59 10.45
C LEU A 554 18.00 13.31 10.10
N MET A 555 18.40 12.16 10.68
CA MET A 555 17.71 10.88 10.50
C MET A 555 17.79 10.05 11.78
N PHE A 556 16.67 9.40 12.12
CA PHE A 556 16.57 8.43 13.21
C PHE A 556 16.28 7.04 12.63
N CYS A 557 17.22 6.12 12.74
CA CYS A 557 17.15 4.82 12.08
C CYS A 557 17.15 3.67 13.09
N LYS A 558 16.19 2.74 13.00
CA LYS A 558 16.28 1.44 13.71
C LYS A 558 17.31 0.54 13.02
N HIS A 559 17.52 0.69 11.68
CA HIS A 559 18.68 0.15 10.98
C HIS A 559 19.98 0.71 11.59
N CYS A 560 20.95 -0.15 11.87
CA CYS A 560 22.17 0.23 12.56
C CYS A 560 23.39 -0.38 11.86
N LEU A 561 24.28 0.46 11.33
CA LEU A 561 25.48 0.00 10.63
C LEU A 561 26.42 -0.81 11.51
N ARG A 562 26.53 -0.52 12.81
CA ARG A 562 27.27 -1.39 13.73
C ARG A 562 26.72 -2.81 13.74
N TYR A 563 25.40 -2.96 13.78
CA TYR A 563 24.76 -4.27 13.76
C TYR A 563 24.98 -4.98 12.42
N SER A 564 24.81 -4.27 11.30
CA SER A 564 24.99 -4.83 9.96
C SER A 564 26.44 -5.27 9.70
N MET A 565 27.42 -4.58 10.30
CA MET A 565 28.85 -4.93 10.18
C MET A 565 29.32 -5.98 11.22
N GLY A 566 28.42 -6.45 12.07
CA GLY A 566 28.77 -7.46 13.09
C GLY A 566 29.41 -6.91 14.38
N TRP A 567 29.33 -5.59 14.64
CA TRP A 567 29.99 -4.93 15.78
C TRP A 567 29.03 -4.40 16.85
N CYS A 568 27.81 -4.95 16.94
CA CYS A 568 26.87 -4.49 17.94
C CYS A 568 27.27 -4.97 19.34
N PRO A 569 27.58 -4.08 20.30
CA PRO A 569 28.00 -4.46 21.63
C PRO A 569 26.87 -5.10 22.45
N ILE A 570 25.63 -4.83 22.12
CA ILE A 570 24.45 -5.34 22.86
C ILE A 570 24.02 -6.71 22.32
N HIS A 571 23.72 -6.81 21.01
CA HIS A 571 23.12 -8.00 20.41
C HIS A 571 24.16 -9.03 19.94
N GLN A 572 25.35 -8.58 19.55
CA GLN A 572 26.43 -9.43 19.01
C GLN A 572 27.60 -9.58 19.96
N ARG A 573 27.68 -8.72 20.99
CA ARG A 573 28.76 -8.68 22.00
C ARG A 573 30.16 -8.56 21.38
N VAL A 574 30.25 -7.90 20.24
CA VAL A 574 31.50 -7.67 19.50
C VAL A 574 31.82 -6.17 19.53
N ARG A 575 33.08 -5.85 19.81
CA ARG A 575 33.59 -4.48 19.70
C ARG A 575 34.12 -4.25 18.30
N SER A 576 33.88 -3.04 17.78
CA SER A 576 34.45 -2.63 16.51
C SER A 576 35.98 -2.56 16.58
N PRO A 577 36.70 -2.96 15.52
CA PRO A 577 38.15 -2.74 15.41
C PRO A 577 38.51 -1.32 14.97
N TYR A 578 37.52 -0.47 14.70
CA TYR A 578 37.69 0.88 14.22
C TYR A 578 37.33 1.92 15.28
N LYS A 579 37.92 3.12 15.18
CA LYS A 579 37.75 4.19 16.15
C LYS A 579 36.52 5.05 15.86
N GLU A 580 35.70 5.28 16.87
CA GLU A 580 34.53 6.16 16.79
C GLU A 580 34.88 7.63 17.02
N PRO A 581 34.08 8.59 16.47
CA PRO A 581 32.84 8.40 15.74
C PRO A 581 33.05 7.93 14.30
N TYR A 582 32.02 7.22 13.73
CA TYR A 582 32.01 6.89 12.31
C TYR A 582 31.32 7.97 11.51
N TYR A 583 31.72 8.07 10.23
CA TYR A 583 31.13 9.01 9.31
C TYR A 583 30.69 8.32 8.01
N LEU A 584 29.53 8.72 7.49
CA LEU A 584 29.17 8.50 6.10
C LEU A 584 29.75 9.64 5.28
N VAL A 585 30.50 9.31 4.24
CA VAL A 585 31.10 10.29 3.31
C VAL A 585 30.48 10.06 1.94
N SER A 586 29.82 11.09 1.41
CA SER A 586 29.23 11.06 0.05
C SER A 586 30.29 11.32 -1.03
N ASN A 587 29.97 11.03 -2.29
CA ASN A 587 30.90 11.22 -3.41
C ASN A 587 31.27 12.69 -3.67
N ASP A 588 30.42 13.64 -3.23
CA ASP A 588 30.70 15.07 -3.24
C ASP A 588 31.46 15.57 -2.00
N GLY A 589 31.94 14.64 -1.15
CA GLY A 589 32.79 14.94 0.00
C GLY A 589 32.05 15.38 1.26
N LYS A 590 30.72 15.46 1.25
CA LYS A 590 29.95 15.78 2.47
C LYS A 590 30.06 14.66 3.49
N ARG A 591 30.24 15.04 4.75
CA ARG A 591 30.38 14.11 5.87
C ARG A 591 29.17 14.16 6.78
N PHE A 592 28.74 12.98 7.25
CA PHE A 592 27.64 12.83 8.22
C PHE A 592 28.11 11.97 9.37
N ARG A 593 28.06 12.51 10.58
CA ARG A 593 28.45 11.81 11.80
C ARG A 593 27.35 10.81 12.18
N LEU A 594 27.76 9.59 12.55
CA LEU A 594 26.90 8.57 13.10
C LEU A 594 27.00 8.53 14.63
N GLU A 595 25.86 8.64 15.27
CA GLU A 595 25.71 8.44 16.72
C GLU A 595 24.87 7.19 16.99
N PHE A 596 25.27 6.39 17.96
CA PHE A 596 24.61 5.11 18.25
C PHE A 596 24.00 5.14 19.66
N ASP A 597 22.68 5.30 19.73
CA ASP A 597 21.90 5.16 20.94
C ASP A 597 21.59 3.68 21.18
N CYS A 598 22.55 2.97 21.79
CA CYS A 598 22.44 1.53 22.00
C CYS A 598 21.34 1.14 23.01
N LYS A 599 20.94 2.06 23.93
CA LYS A 599 19.84 1.84 24.87
C LYS A 599 18.50 1.72 24.13
N ASN A 600 18.27 2.60 23.16
CA ASN A 600 17.04 2.63 22.36
C ASN A 600 17.18 1.90 21.02
N CYS A 601 18.33 1.27 20.76
CA CYS A 601 18.65 0.59 19.50
C CYS A 601 18.44 1.48 18.26
N GLN A 602 18.94 2.71 18.30
CA GLN A 602 18.83 3.70 17.24
C GLN A 602 20.21 4.15 16.75
N MET A 603 20.33 4.31 15.44
CA MET A 603 21.42 5.03 14.81
C MET A 603 20.91 6.40 14.37
N LYS A 604 21.62 7.45 14.74
CA LYS A 604 21.32 8.84 14.41
C LYS A 604 22.31 9.33 13.38
N VAL A 605 21.84 10.05 12.37
CA VAL A 605 22.68 10.67 11.33
C VAL A 605 22.62 12.18 11.54
N LYS A 606 23.76 12.82 11.69
CA LYS A 606 23.94 14.27 11.86
C LYS A 606 24.84 14.83 10.75
N ALA A 607 24.68 16.09 10.38
CA ALA A 607 25.69 16.77 9.59
C ALA A 607 27.01 16.80 10.39
N ALA A 608 28.13 16.53 9.75
CA ALA A 608 29.43 16.83 10.34
C ALA A 608 29.85 18.24 9.91
N GLN A 609 30.28 19.02 10.84
CA GLN A 609 30.88 20.35 10.59
C GLN A 609 32.20 20.22 9.83
#